data_9180e3390d91cef260ad605004455ebd
#
_entry.id   9180e3390d91cef260ad605004455ebd
#
_cell.length_a   1.000
_cell.length_b   1.000
_cell.length_c   1.000
_cell.angle_alpha   90.00
_cell.angle_beta   90.00
_cell.angle_gamma   90.00
#
_symmetry.space_group_name_H-M   'P 1'
#
loop_
_entity.id
_entity.type
_entity.pdbx_description
1 polymer ?
#
loop_
_entity_poly.entity_id
_entity_poly.type
_entity_poly.pdbx_seq_one_letter_code
_entity_poly.pdbx_strand_id
1 'polypeptide(L)'
;MKAFLFILFLFSNSLNPVLSQSNLLESGKKNPGQAKNICDKFREFNSKGISASSDKAIEYVSKKNKLTPVNAEIFSIYVIGLHCPDII
;
A
#
# COMPACT_ATOMS: atom_id res chain seq x y z
N MET A 1 -16.54 -36.44 1.66
CA MET A 1 -17.38 -35.23 1.60
C MET A 1 -16.93 -34.14 2.56
N LYS A 2 -16.70 -34.45 3.83
CA LYS A 2 -16.26 -33.43 4.80
C LYS A 2 -14.92 -32.80 4.41
N ALA A 3 -13.98 -33.61 3.93
CA ALA A 3 -12.67 -33.09 3.49
C ALA A 3 -12.79 -32.17 2.29
N PHE A 4 -13.73 -32.44 1.41
CA PHE A 4 -13.98 -31.62 0.22
C PHE A 4 -14.51 -30.23 0.60
N LEU A 5 -15.44 -30.16 1.53
CA LEU A 5 -15.96 -28.89 2.04
C LEU A 5 -14.89 -28.07 2.74
N PHE A 6 -14.02 -28.75 3.46
CA PHE A 6 -12.90 -28.10 4.14
C PHE A 6 -11.94 -27.44 3.15
N ILE A 7 -11.65 -28.10 2.05
CA ILE A 7 -10.80 -27.55 0.99
C ILE A 7 -11.43 -26.30 0.38
N LEU A 8 -12.72 -26.29 0.13
CA LEU A 8 -13.42 -25.12 -0.39
C LEU A 8 -13.31 -23.91 0.55
N PHE A 9 -13.39 -24.18 1.84
CA PHE A 9 -13.27 -23.13 2.85
C PHE A 9 -11.87 -22.48 2.82
N LEU A 10 -10.83 -23.28 2.64
CA LEU A 10 -9.46 -22.76 2.52
C LEU A 10 -9.29 -21.87 1.28
N PHE A 11 -9.92 -22.22 0.18
CA PHE A 11 -9.90 -21.39 -1.02
C PHE A 11 -10.51 -20.02 -0.78
N SER A 12 -11.61 -19.95 -0.06
CA SER A 12 -12.24 -18.66 0.26
C SER A 12 -11.31 -17.75 1.02
N ASN A 13 -10.56 -18.29 1.98
CA ASN A 13 -9.61 -17.50 2.75
C ASN A 13 -8.45 -16.96 1.91
N SER A 14 -8.00 -17.70 0.91
CA SER A 14 -6.87 -17.27 0.08
C SER A 14 -7.22 -16.14 -0.89
N LEU A 15 -8.51 -15.88 -1.13
CA LEU A 15 -8.94 -14.79 -1.99
C LEU A 15 -8.90 -13.42 -1.30
N ASN A 16 -8.97 -13.37 0.02
CA ASN A 16 -9.01 -12.13 0.78
C ASN A 16 -7.81 -11.20 0.54
N PRO A 17 -6.55 -11.68 0.52
CA PRO A 17 -5.40 -10.82 0.25
C PRO A 17 -5.46 -10.14 -1.12
N VAL A 18 -5.96 -10.83 -2.14
CA VAL A 18 -6.09 -10.28 -3.49
C VAL A 18 -7.08 -9.12 -3.50
N LEU A 19 -8.21 -9.25 -2.80
CA LEU A 19 -9.19 -8.17 -2.67
C LEU A 19 -8.61 -6.96 -1.95
N SER A 20 -7.78 -7.17 -0.93
CA SER A 20 -7.12 -6.08 -0.21
C SER A 20 -6.20 -5.27 -1.11
N GLN A 21 -5.43 -5.93 -1.99
CA GLN A 21 -4.56 -5.24 -2.94
C GLN A 21 -5.34 -4.41 -3.93
N SER A 22 -6.46 -4.91 -4.42
CA SER A 22 -7.36 -4.16 -5.31
C SER A 22 -7.89 -2.90 -4.63
N ASN A 23 -8.26 -2.99 -3.36
CA ASN A 23 -8.73 -1.84 -2.58
C ASN A 23 -7.64 -0.80 -2.41
N LEU A 24 -6.38 -1.19 -2.23
CA LEU A 24 -5.26 -0.27 -2.12
C LEU A 24 -5.07 0.54 -3.40
N LEU A 25 -5.15 -0.11 -4.55
CA LEU A 25 -5.05 0.57 -5.84
C LEU A 25 -6.19 1.58 -6.02
N GLU A 26 -7.42 1.17 -5.70
CA GLU A 26 -8.58 2.06 -5.78
C GLU A 26 -8.43 3.28 -4.87
N SER A 27 -7.95 3.09 -3.64
CA SER A 27 -7.70 4.20 -2.72
C SER A 27 -6.68 5.18 -3.30
N GLY A 28 -5.62 4.68 -3.90
CA GLY A 28 -4.61 5.52 -4.53
C GLY A 28 -5.17 6.37 -5.67
N LYS A 29 -6.12 5.83 -6.43
CA LYS A 29 -6.77 6.55 -7.53
C LYS A 29 -7.77 7.60 -7.04
N LYS A 30 -8.56 7.28 -6.01
CA LYS A 30 -9.72 8.08 -5.60
C LYS A 30 -9.40 9.22 -4.64
N ASN A 31 -8.22 9.22 -4.02
CA ASN A 31 -7.86 10.20 -3.00
C ASN A 31 -6.63 11.01 -3.40
N PRO A 32 -6.76 11.93 -4.40
CA PRO A 32 -5.61 12.69 -4.87
C PRO A 32 -5.02 13.62 -3.80
N GLY A 33 -5.83 14.15 -2.88
CA GLY A 33 -5.34 14.97 -1.78
C GLY A 33 -4.44 14.18 -0.82
N GLN A 34 -4.84 12.96 -0.49
CA GLN A 34 -4.05 12.07 0.34
C GLN A 34 -2.76 11.68 -0.38
N ALA A 35 -2.85 11.35 -1.67
CA ALA A 35 -1.70 11.01 -2.47
C ALA A 35 -0.70 12.18 -2.54
N LYS A 36 -1.20 13.41 -2.70
CA LYS A 36 -0.34 14.60 -2.70
C LYS A 36 0.42 14.73 -1.39
N ASN A 37 -0.24 14.54 -0.25
CA ASN A 37 0.40 14.61 1.05
C ASN A 37 1.50 13.57 1.21
N ILE A 38 1.26 12.35 0.73
CA ILE A 38 2.25 11.28 0.75
C ILE A 38 3.42 11.64 -0.16
N CYS A 39 3.16 12.13 -1.37
CA CYS A 39 4.20 12.55 -2.30
C CYS A 39 5.06 13.67 -1.72
N ASP A 40 4.45 14.67 -1.09
CA ASP A 40 5.17 15.76 -0.46
C ASP A 40 6.09 15.26 0.66
N LYS A 41 5.60 14.31 1.46
CA LYS A 41 6.40 13.70 2.52
C LYS A 41 7.56 12.88 1.97
N PHE A 42 7.33 12.15 0.89
CA PHE A 42 8.39 11.41 0.22
C PHE A 42 9.45 12.33 -0.36
N ARG A 43 9.08 13.48 -0.90
CA ARG A 43 10.06 14.48 -1.37
C ARG A 43 10.89 15.01 -0.22
N GLU A 44 10.26 15.26 0.92
CA GLU A 44 10.98 15.65 2.14
C GLU A 44 11.99 14.59 2.55
N PHE A 45 11.59 13.31 2.58
CA PHE A 45 12.50 12.22 2.88
C PHE A 45 13.64 12.14 1.86
N ASN A 46 13.34 12.23 0.57
CA ASN A 46 14.35 12.19 -0.49
C ASN A 46 15.37 13.33 -0.33
N SER A 47 14.92 14.51 0.06
CA SER A 47 15.82 15.66 0.29
C SER A 47 16.81 15.42 1.43
N LYS A 48 16.50 14.49 2.32
CA LYS A 48 17.36 14.08 3.43
C LYS A 48 18.13 12.79 3.16
N GLY A 49 18.08 12.31 1.91
CA GLY A 49 18.73 11.05 1.54
C GLY A 49 17.99 9.80 1.98
N ILE A 50 16.70 9.93 2.31
CA ILE A 50 15.87 8.80 2.76
C ILE A 50 14.99 8.34 1.59
N SER A 51 15.09 7.06 1.24
CA SER A 51 14.29 6.46 0.16
C SER A 51 12.83 6.29 0.60
N ALA A 52 11.92 6.39 -0.36
CA ALA A 52 10.51 6.10 -0.14
C ALA A 52 10.26 4.61 0.18
N SER A 53 11.20 3.74 -0.13
CA SER A 53 11.12 2.31 0.21
C SER A 53 11.79 1.98 1.55
N SER A 54 12.33 2.97 2.26
CA SER A 54 12.94 2.76 3.55
C SER A 54 11.90 2.40 4.61
N ASP A 55 12.34 1.75 5.69
CA ASP A 55 11.45 1.42 6.81
C ASP A 55 10.78 2.67 7.38
N LYS A 56 11.51 3.76 7.44
CA LYS A 56 10.99 5.03 7.98
C LYS A 56 9.85 5.57 7.12
N ALA A 57 9.99 5.54 5.80
CA ALA A 57 8.97 6.02 4.89
C ALA A 57 7.74 5.10 4.92
N ILE A 58 7.94 3.79 4.92
CA ILE A 58 6.86 2.82 5.00
C ILE A 58 6.11 2.95 6.33
N GLU A 59 6.83 3.15 7.43
CA GLU A 59 6.20 3.36 8.74
C GLU A 59 5.31 4.60 8.72
N TYR A 60 5.76 5.67 8.11
CA TYR A 60 4.94 6.88 7.98
C TYR A 60 3.62 6.58 7.28
N VAL A 61 3.66 5.90 6.12
CA VAL A 61 2.47 5.56 5.36
C VAL A 61 1.57 4.60 6.15
N SER A 62 2.17 3.63 6.81
CA SER A 62 1.47 2.64 7.64
C SER A 62 0.64 3.34 8.73
N LYS A 63 1.25 4.22 9.48
CA LYS A 63 0.58 4.93 10.58
C LYS A 63 -0.45 5.93 10.06
N LYS A 64 -0.10 6.68 9.02
CA LYS A 64 -0.97 7.71 8.47
C LYS A 64 -2.25 7.13 7.89
N ASN A 65 -2.18 5.96 7.28
CA ASN A 65 -3.29 5.35 6.57
C ASN A 65 -3.85 4.09 7.27
N LYS A 66 -3.36 3.79 8.47
CA LYS A 66 -3.81 2.63 9.26
C LYS A 66 -3.68 1.34 8.48
N LEU A 67 -2.53 1.15 7.84
CA LEU A 67 -2.20 -0.04 7.06
C LEU A 67 -1.12 -0.85 7.77
N THR A 68 -1.08 -2.15 7.49
CA THR A 68 0.07 -2.97 7.88
C THR A 68 1.29 -2.51 7.10
N PRO A 69 2.53 -2.78 7.57
CA PRO A 69 3.72 -2.39 6.82
C PRO A 69 3.75 -2.94 5.38
N VAL A 70 3.31 -4.17 5.18
CA VAL A 70 3.26 -4.77 3.82
C VAL A 70 2.28 -4.01 2.94
N ASN A 71 1.09 -3.73 3.45
CA ASN A 71 0.08 -3.00 2.68
C ASN A 71 0.51 -1.54 2.46
N ALA A 72 1.20 -0.94 3.41
CA ALA A 72 1.74 0.41 3.26
C ALA A 72 2.78 0.47 2.14
N GLU A 73 3.64 -0.53 2.05
CA GLU A 73 4.61 -0.62 0.96
C GLU A 73 3.93 -0.71 -0.39
N ILE A 74 2.95 -1.59 -0.52
CA ILE A 74 2.18 -1.76 -1.76
C ILE A 74 1.45 -0.46 -2.11
N PHE A 75 0.80 0.16 -1.14
CA PHE A 75 0.09 1.41 -1.34
C PHE A 75 1.02 2.52 -1.80
N SER A 76 2.21 2.61 -1.20
CA SER A 76 3.23 3.59 -1.58
C SER A 76 3.65 3.43 -3.03
N ILE A 77 3.83 2.20 -3.51
CA ILE A 77 4.18 1.92 -4.90
C ILE A 77 3.09 2.45 -5.83
N TYR A 78 1.83 2.24 -5.51
CA TYR A 78 0.72 2.76 -6.31
C TYR A 78 0.68 4.28 -6.31
N VAL A 79 0.83 4.91 -5.16
CA VAL A 79 0.82 6.37 -5.05
C VAL A 79 1.95 6.97 -5.89
N ILE A 80 3.16 6.44 -5.75
CA ILE A 80 4.32 6.92 -6.51
C ILE A 80 4.08 6.76 -8.01
N GLY A 81 3.65 5.59 -8.44
CA GLY A 81 3.45 5.32 -9.85
C GLY A 81 2.36 6.18 -10.49
N LEU A 82 1.30 6.49 -9.74
CA LEU A 82 0.16 7.24 -10.25
C LEU A 82 0.31 8.75 -10.11
N HIS A 83 1.01 9.24 -9.08
CA HIS A 83 0.98 10.66 -8.73
C HIS A 83 2.34 11.34 -8.65
N CYS A 84 3.41 10.62 -8.36
CA CYS A 84 4.75 11.21 -8.22
C CYS A 84 5.85 10.22 -8.64
N PRO A 85 5.92 9.87 -9.94
CA PRO A 85 6.87 8.86 -10.40
C PRO A 85 8.35 9.28 -10.30
N ASP A 86 8.62 10.54 -9.97
CA ASP A 86 9.97 11.07 -9.78
C ASP A 86 10.58 10.69 -8.41
N ILE A 87 9.79 10.17 -7.51
CA ILE A 87 10.24 9.80 -6.15
C ILE A 87 11.21 8.59 -6.21
N ILE A 88 12.24 8.67 -5.41
CA ILE A 88 13.25 7.60 -5.28
C ILE A 88 13.01 6.74 -4.03
#